data_ec5da784afb0431e1b0f40fee79c46c3
#
_entry.id   ec5da784afb0431e1b0f40fee79c46c3
#
_cell.length_a   1.000
_cell.length_b   1.000
_cell.length_c   1.000
_cell.angle_alpha   90.00
_cell.angle_beta   90.00
_cell.angle_gamma   90.00
#
_symmetry.space_group_name_H-M   'P 1'
#
loop_
_entity.id
_entity.type
_entity.pdbx_description
1 polymer ?
#
loop_
_entity_poly.entity_id
_entity_poly.type
_entity_poly.pdbx_seq_one_letter_code
_entity_poly.pdbx_strand_id
1 'polypeptide(L)'
;MDSAKHWEDRYGQNQTGWDLNGPTPALQAAAEGLAKDAFILIPGCGFGWDGEALWAKGYKNIYLSDWAPSAKTAFHQRVTDFPETQFVSGDFFEWAFLPEQAGRFDAVLECTFYCAIPPTRRDDYTTAMAHLLKPGGRLMGVLFTFPLTEVGPPFGGSLTEYEARFSTPFFLEELGPTNLSIPPRADKEVFFCAKLQAS
;
A
#
# COMPACT_ATOMS: atom_id res chain seq x y z
N MET A 1 -0.30 -10.67 16.41
CA MET A 1 0.20 -9.67 15.47
C MET A 1 -0.92 -8.92 14.74
N ASP A 2 -2.12 -9.43 14.74
CA ASP A 2 -3.25 -8.85 14.00
C ASP A 2 -4.16 -8.04 14.92
N SER A 3 -3.64 -6.93 15.45
CA SER A 3 -4.47 -6.01 16.22
C SER A 3 -3.97 -4.58 16.11
N ALA A 4 -4.90 -3.63 16.13
CA ALA A 4 -4.60 -2.21 16.20
C ALA A 4 -3.62 -1.89 17.35
N LYS A 5 -3.77 -2.58 18.50
CA LYS A 5 -2.88 -2.41 19.65
C LYS A 5 -1.42 -2.76 19.36
N HIS A 6 -1.16 -3.82 18.56
CA HIS A 6 0.21 -4.20 18.21
C HIS A 6 0.93 -3.08 17.43
N TRP A 7 0.23 -2.50 16.45
CA TRP A 7 0.80 -1.41 15.65
C TRP A 7 0.90 -0.12 16.46
N GLU A 8 -0.13 0.23 17.23
CA GLU A 8 -0.12 1.40 18.09
C GLU A 8 1.05 1.37 19.11
N ASP A 9 1.29 0.20 19.74
CA ASP A 9 2.43 0.00 20.64
C ASP A 9 3.78 0.23 19.93
N ARG A 10 3.93 -0.20 18.66
CA ARG A 10 5.15 0.03 17.87
C ARG A 10 5.36 1.51 17.54
N TYR A 11 4.30 2.22 17.14
CA TYR A 11 4.37 3.67 16.94
C TYR A 11 4.74 4.38 18.23
N GLY A 12 4.09 4.06 19.35
CA GLY A 12 4.36 4.66 20.65
C GLY A 12 5.78 4.41 21.18
N GLN A 13 6.41 3.31 20.76
CA GLN A 13 7.78 2.93 21.12
C GLN A 13 8.83 3.37 20.10
N ASN A 14 8.45 4.11 19.04
CA ASN A 14 9.30 4.47 17.90
C ASN A 14 9.96 3.26 17.22
N GLN A 15 9.28 2.11 17.22
CA GLN A 15 9.73 0.89 16.53
C GLN A 15 9.18 0.85 15.09
N THR A 16 9.44 1.89 14.33
CA THR A 16 8.91 2.15 12.98
C THR A 16 9.96 1.91 11.89
N GLY A 17 10.64 0.76 11.93
CA GLY A 17 11.71 0.43 10.99
C GLY A 17 11.29 0.37 9.50
N TRP A 18 10.00 0.44 9.21
CA TRP A 18 9.46 0.59 7.85
C TRP A 18 9.43 2.04 7.38
N ASP A 19 9.46 3.01 8.30
CA ASP A 19 9.35 4.43 8.01
C ASP A 19 10.60 4.96 7.31
N LEU A 20 10.40 5.64 6.20
CA LEU A 20 11.47 6.25 5.38
C LEU A 20 11.75 7.70 5.77
N ASN A 21 10.93 8.29 6.64
CA ASN A 21 10.91 9.73 6.92
C ASN A 21 10.76 10.58 5.64
N GLY A 22 10.03 10.07 4.66
CA GLY A 22 9.79 10.72 3.38
C GLY A 22 9.05 9.79 2.40
N PRO A 23 8.65 10.33 1.24
CA PRO A 23 7.91 9.56 0.24
C PRO A 23 8.78 8.48 -0.43
N THR A 24 8.13 7.40 -0.82
CA THR A 24 8.73 6.27 -1.54
C THR A 24 8.97 6.65 -3.01
N PRO A 25 10.22 6.68 -3.51
CA PRO A 25 10.48 7.11 -4.90
C PRO A 25 9.69 6.30 -5.94
N ALA A 26 9.58 4.99 -5.75
CA ALA A 26 8.83 4.11 -6.66
C ALA A 26 7.34 4.45 -6.71
N LEU A 27 6.70 4.76 -5.57
CA LEU A 27 5.30 5.15 -5.53
C LEU A 27 5.07 6.52 -6.17
N GLN A 28 5.98 7.45 -5.95
CA GLN A 28 5.91 8.77 -6.58
C GLN A 28 6.00 8.67 -8.09
N ALA A 29 6.91 7.84 -8.62
CA ALA A 29 7.05 7.59 -10.05
C ALA A 29 5.81 6.87 -10.64
N ALA A 30 5.29 5.84 -9.95
CA ALA A 30 4.09 5.13 -10.37
C ALA A 30 2.87 6.07 -10.49
N ALA A 31 2.76 7.05 -9.60
CA ALA A 31 1.66 8.00 -9.62
C ALA A 31 1.75 9.05 -10.74
N GLU A 32 2.93 9.31 -11.33
CA GLU A 32 3.09 10.35 -12.37
C GLU A 32 2.24 10.10 -13.62
N GLY A 33 1.94 8.81 -13.90
CA GLY A 33 1.06 8.42 -15.02
C GLY A 33 -0.44 8.53 -14.73
N LEU A 34 -0.84 8.85 -13.49
CA LEU A 34 -2.25 8.94 -13.09
C LEU A 34 -2.81 10.35 -13.30
N ALA A 35 -4.10 10.42 -13.65
CA ALA A 35 -4.81 11.69 -13.70
C ALA A 35 -4.90 12.33 -12.29
N LYS A 36 -4.93 13.67 -12.22
CA LYS A 36 -4.96 14.38 -10.92
C LYS A 36 -6.27 14.17 -10.15
N ASP A 37 -7.31 13.79 -10.81
CA ASP A 37 -8.62 13.44 -10.27
C ASP A 37 -8.80 11.91 -10.06
N ALA A 38 -7.77 11.11 -10.32
CA ALA A 38 -7.79 9.67 -10.06
C ALA A 38 -8.02 9.39 -8.56
N PHE A 39 -8.81 8.37 -8.27
CA PHE A 39 -9.00 7.84 -6.92
C PHE A 39 -7.87 6.88 -6.61
N ILE A 40 -7.03 7.25 -5.65
CA ILE A 40 -5.81 6.54 -5.28
C ILE A 40 -5.93 6.08 -3.83
N LEU A 41 -5.65 4.82 -3.57
CA LEU A 41 -5.55 4.26 -2.22
C LEU A 41 -4.11 3.91 -1.88
N ILE A 42 -3.68 4.22 -0.66
CA ILE A 42 -2.40 3.80 -0.08
C ILE A 42 -2.70 3.04 1.21
N PRO A 43 -2.79 1.70 1.17
CA PRO A 43 -3.06 0.89 2.36
C PRO A 43 -1.80 0.74 3.23
N GLY A 44 -2.00 0.67 4.56
CA GLY A 44 -0.88 0.57 5.51
C GLY A 44 0.10 1.74 5.36
N CYS A 45 -0.44 2.95 5.20
CA CYS A 45 0.31 4.13 4.77
C CYS A 45 1.34 4.64 5.79
N GLY A 46 1.37 4.08 6.99
CA GLY A 46 2.24 4.56 8.05
C GLY A 46 1.98 6.03 8.38
N PHE A 47 3.03 6.82 8.50
CA PHE A 47 2.91 8.27 8.71
C PHE A 47 2.40 9.04 7.49
N GLY A 48 2.11 8.38 6.38
CA GLY A 48 1.43 8.96 5.21
C GLY A 48 2.30 9.85 4.32
N TRP A 49 3.62 9.69 4.33
CA TRP A 49 4.54 10.53 3.53
C TRP A 49 4.21 10.50 2.04
N ASP A 50 3.83 9.35 1.49
CA ASP A 50 3.44 9.24 0.08
C ASP A 50 2.16 10.02 -0.21
N GLY A 51 1.17 9.92 0.68
CA GLY A 51 -0.07 10.69 0.58
C GLY A 51 0.15 12.19 0.67
N GLU A 52 1.00 12.64 1.60
CA GLU A 52 1.40 14.04 1.75
C GLU A 52 2.04 14.58 0.47
N ALA A 53 3.01 13.84 -0.09
CA ALA A 53 3.69 14.24 -1.32
C ALA A 53 2.75 14.30 -2.53
N LEU A 54 1.82 13.34 -2.66
CA LEU A 54 0.82 13.35 -3.73
C LEU A 54 -0.20 14.48 -3.55
N TRP A 55 -0.63 14.75 -2.30
CA TRP A 55 -1.53 15.86 -1.99
C TRP A 55 -0.90 17.20 -2.39
N ALA A 56 0.37 17.40 -2.03
CA ALA A 56 1.13 18.59 -2.42
C ALA A 56 1.28 18.74 -3.94
N LYS A 57 1.36 17.63 -4.68
CA LYS A 57 1.38 17.59 -6.16
C LYS A 57 0.00 17.81 -6.81
N GLY A 58 -1.06 17.99 -6.01
CA GLY A 58 -2.39 18.33 -6.49
C GLY A 58 -3.34 17.16 -6.76
N TYR A 59 -2.99 15.92 -6.37
CA TYR A 59 -3.96 14.82 -6.34
C TYR A 59 -4.95 15.06 -5.19
N LYS A 60 -6.26 14.97 -5.43
CA LYS A 60 -7.29 15.32 -4.43
C LYS A 60 -8.10 14.13 -3.94
N ASN A 61 -8.12 13.02 -4.67
CA ASN A 61 -8.86 11.83 -4.32
C ASN A 61 -7.91 10.73 -3.78
N ILE A 62 -7.06 11.11 -2.81
CA ILE A 62 -6.13 10.20 -2.14
C ILE A 62 -6.82 9.66 -0.90
N TYR A 63 -6.81 8.36 -0.74
CA TYR A 63 -7.30 7.66 0.44
C TYR A 63 -6.12 6.95 1.12
N LEU A 64 -5.97 7.17 2.40
CA LEU A 64 -4.95 6.56 3.24
C LEU A 64 -5.61 5.61 4.21
N SER A 65 -4.99 4.48 4.51
CA SER A 65 -5.44 3.65 5.62
C SER A 65 -4.26 3.18 6.47
N ASP A 66 -4.44 3.21 7.77
CA ASP A 66 -3.54 2.57 8.74
C ASP A 66 -4.35 2.07 9.94
N TRP A 67 -3.87 1.02 10.58
CA TRP A 67 -4.56 0.47 11.74
C TRP A 67 -4.38 1.31 13.00
N ALA A 68 -3.23 1.99 13.11
CA ALA A 68 -2.87 2.76 14.29
C ALA A 68 -3.45 4.20 14.23
N PRO A 69 -4.25 4.62 15.23
CA PRO A 69 -4.74 5.99 15.32
C PRO A 69 -3.64 7.05 15.37
N SER A 70 -2.48 6.71 15.96
CA SER A 70 -1.33 7.62 16.03
C SER A 70 -0.77 7.96 14.65
N ALA A 71 -0.82 7.05 13.67
CA ALA A 71 -0.44 7.32 12.29
C ALA A 71 -1.31 8.43 11.68
N LYS A 72 -2.63 8.32 11.82
CA LYS A 72 -3.59 9.34 11.37
C LYS A 72 -3.35 10.68 12.07
N THR A 73 -3.16 10.67 13.38
CA THR A 73 -2.90 11.89 14.16
C THR A 73 -1.63 12.60 13.68
N ALA A 74 -0.53 11.86 13.53
CA ALA A 74 0.73 12.42 13.06
C ALA A 74 0.64 12.97 11.63
N PHE A 75 -0.13 12.32 10.75
CA PHE A 75 -0.37 12.79 9.39
C PHE A 75 -1.12 14.13 9.39
N HIS A 76 -2.26 14.24 10.10
CA HIS A 76 -3.06 15.47 10.12
C HIS A 76 -2.39 16.64 10.86
N GLN A 77 -1.41 16.38 11.72
CA GLN A 77 -0.56 17.45 12.26
C GLN A 77 0.32 18.11 11.20
N ARG A 78 0.71 17.38 10.14
CA ARG A 78 1.52 17.92 9.03
C ARG A 78 0.67 18.43 7.87
N VAL A 79 -0.46 17.76 7.57
CA VAL A 79 -1.31 18.05 6.41
C VAL A 79 -2.70 18.42 6.90
N THR A 80 -2.82 19.64 7.42
CA THR A 80 -4.01 20.12 8.13
C THR A 80 -5.22 20.36 7.24
N ASP A 81 -5.03 20.50 5.93
CA ASP A 81 -6.08 20.70 4.92
C ASP A 81 -6.53 19.38 4.25
N PHE A 82 -5.98 18.23 4.66
CA PHE A 82 -6.38 16.94 4.13
C PHE A 82 -7.71 16.49 4.76
N PRO A 83 -8.69 16.02 3.96
CA PRO A 83 -10.00 15.64 4.48
C PRO A 83 -9.91 14.44 5.45
N GLU A 84 -10.48 14.60 6.64
CA GLU A 84 -10.53 13.55 7.68
C GLU A 84 -11.14 12.23 7.17
N THR A 85 -12.13 12.33 6.26
CA THR A 85 -12.82 11.17 5.69
C THR A 85 -11.97 10.37 4.69
N GLN A 86 -10.86 10.93 4.23
CA GLN A 86 -9.92 10.27 3.32
C GLN A 86 -8.77 9.56 4.04
N PHE A 87 -8.70 9.65 5.39
CA PHE A 87 -7.81 8.82 6.19
C PHE A 87 -8.63 7.83 7.04
N VAL A 88 -8.60 6.57 6.66
CA VAL A 88 -9.32 5.47 7.30
C VAL A 88 -8.44 4.87 8.40
N SER A 89 -8.90 4.90 9.67
CA SER A 89 -8.25 4.18 10.76
C SER A 89 -9.07 2.93 11.10
N GLY A 90 -8.40 1.80 11.24
CA GLY A 90 -9.03 0.53 11.60
C GLY A 90 -8.58 -0.65 10.76
N ASP A 91 -9.29 -1.78 10.87
CA ASP A 91 -8.98 -2.98 10.09
C ASP A 91 -9.22 -2.69 8.60
N PHE A 92 -8.13 -2.78 7.83
CA PHE A 92 -8.19 -2.56 6.40
C PHE A 92 -9.15 -3.52 5.69
N PHE A 93 -9.15 -4.80 6.07
CA PHE A 93 -9.98 -5.79 5.39
C PHE A 93 -11.47 -5.63 5.71
N GLU A 94 -11.81 -5.26 6.95
CA GLU A 94 -13.20 -4.93 7.30
C GLU A 94 -13.70 -3.75 6.45
N TRP A 95 -12.88 -2.70 6.33
CA TRP A 95 -13.22 -1.54 5.53
C TRP A 95 -13.24 -1.84 4.02
N ALA A 96 -12.23 -2.58 3.53
CA ALA A 96 -12.07 -2.85 2.10
C ALA A 96 -13.26 -3.63 1.50
N PHE A 97 -13.87 -4.52 2.27
CA PHE A 97 -15.01 -5.33 1.80
C PHE A 97 -16.39 -4.67 2.00
N LEU A 98 -16.46 -3.43 2.47
CA LEU A 98 -17.72 -2.70 2.48
C LEU A 98 -18.24 -2.50 1.05
N PRO A 99 -19.54 -2.67 0.80
CA PRO A 99 -20.12 -2.59 -0.55
C PRO A 99 -19.80 -1.28 -1.28
N GLU A 100 -19.73 -0.16 -0.55
CA GLU A 100 -19.43 1.17 -1.09
C GLU A 100 -17.96 1.35 -1.54
N GLN A 101 -17.09 0.41 -1.22
CA GLN A 101 -15.69 0.43 -1.65
C GLN A 101 -15.48 -0.32 -2.98
N ALA A 102 -16.47 -1.11 -3.42
CA ALA A 102 -16.35 -1.91 -4.63
C ALA A 102 -16.11 -1.05 -5.88
N GLY A 103 -15.06 -1.34 -6.63
CA GLY A 103 -14.74 -0.66 -7.89
C GLY A 103 -14.53 0.84 -7.76
N ARG A 104 -14.01 1.29 -6.63
CA ARG A 104 -13.89 2.71 -6.30
C ARG A 104 -12.61 3.36 -6.80
N PHE A 105 -11.50 2.61 -6.81
CA PHE A 105 -10.18 3.18 -7.02
C PHE A 105 -9.64 2.94 -8.43
N ASP A 106 -8.99 3.96 -8.99
CA ASP A 106 -8.25 3.89 -10.25
C ASP A 106 -6.88 3.24 -10.03
N ALA A 107 -6.29 3.45 -8.84
CA ALA A 107 -5.02 2.87 -8.46
C ALA A 107 -4.93 2.57 -6.96
N VAL A 108 -4.20 1.50 -6.63
CA VAL A 108 -3.70 1.22 -5.28
C VAL A 108 -2.17 1.26 -5.33
N LEU A 109 -1.56 2.01 -4.40
CA LEU A 109 -0.11 2.13 -4.30
C LEU A 109 0.39 1.35 -3.08
N GLU A 110 1.20 0.32 -3.33
CA GLU A 110 1.69 -0.63 -2.33
C GLU A 110 3.13 -0.34 -1.93
N CYS A 111 3.34 -0.12 -0.63
CA CYS A 111 4.67 -0.13 -0.05
C CYS A 111 4.61 -0.62 1.40
N THR A 112 5.24 -1.74 1.67
CA THR A 112 5.38 -2.35 3.02
C THR A 112 4.09 -2.80 3.73
N PHE A 113 2.93 -2.73 3.09
CA PHE A 113 1.70 -3.30 3.63
C PHE A 113 1.59 -4.80 3.37
N TYR A 114 1.84 -5.26 2.13
CA TYR A 114 1.81 -6.69 1.79
C TYR A 114 2.77 -7.52 2.65
N CYS A 115 3.95 -7.02 2.92
CA CYS A 115 4.92 -7.70 3.77
C CYS A 115 4.61 -7.60 5.28
N ALA A 116 3.66 -6.77 5.66
CA ALA A 116 3.25 -6.59 7.05
C ALA A 116 2.12 -7.55 7.46
N ILE A 117 1.33 -8.05 6.51
CA ILE A 117 0.25 -9.00 6.77
C ILE A 117 0.78 -10.43 6.85
N PRO A 118 0.17 -11.31 7.68
CA PRO A 118 0.54 -12.73 7.73
C PRO A 118 0.43 -13.38 6.35
N PRO A 119 1.36 -14.26 5.96
CA PRO A 119 1.32 -14.95 4.67
C PRO A 119 0.02 -15.70 4.41
N THR A 120 -0.65 -16.19 5.47
CA THR A 120 -1.96 -16.84 5.40
C THR A 120 -3.10 -15.93 4.96
N ARG A 121 -2.91 -14.60 5.01
CA ARG A 121 -3.91 -13.60 4.58
C ARG A 121 -3.60 -12.96 3.23
N ARG A 122 -2.60 -13.44 2.51
CA ARG A 122 -2.21 -12.88 1.21
C ARG A 122 -3.27 -13.10 0.12
N ASP A 123 -4.10 -14.15 0.25
CA ASP A 123 -5.25 -14.37 -0.63
C ASP A 123 -6.36 -13.35 -0.35
N ASP A 124 -6.61 -13.04 0.94
CA ASP A 124 -7.53 -11.96 1.32
C ASP A 124 -7.07 -10.61 0.74
N TYR A 125 -5.75 -10.34 0.79
CA TYR A 125 -5.19 -9.13 0.19
C TYR A 125 -5.48 -9.04 -1.30
N THR A 126 -5.18 -10.09 -2.07
CA THR A 126 -5.43 -10.11 -3.52
C THR A 126 -6.92 -9.91 -3.84
N THR A 127 -7.79 -10.55 -3.07
CA THR A 127 -9.26 -10.42 -3.20
C THR A 127 -9.71 -9.00 -2.86
N ALA A 128 -9.18 -8.39 -1.79
CA ALA A 128 -9.51 -7.02 -1.41
C ALA A 128 -9.06 -6.01 -2.48
N MET A 129 -7.85 -6.17 -3.03
CA MET A 129 -7.37 -5.28 -4.09
C MET A 129 -8.24 -5.37 -5.35
N ALA A 130 -8.67 -6.58 -5.73
CA ALA A 130 -9.58 -6.77 -6.85
C ALA A 130 -10.96 -6.17 -6.60
N HIS A 131 -11.48 -6.25 -5.36
CA HIS A 131 -12.75 -5.65 -4.97
C HIS A 131 -12.71 -4.11 -5.02
N LEU A 132 -11.62 -3.52 -4.57
CA LEU A 132 -11.44 -2.06 -4.46
C LEU A 132 -11.22 -1.38 -5.81
N LEU A 133 -10.53 -2.03 -6.73
CA LEU A 133 -10.15 -1.44 -8.00
C LEU A 133 -11.32 -1.43 -9.00
N LYS A 134 -11.39 -0.36 -9.77
CA LYS A 134 -12.21 -0.30 -10.99
C LYS A 134 -11.71 -1.33 -12.01
N PRO A 135 -12.56 -1.83 -12.91
CA PRO A 135 -12.10 -2.57 -14.10
C PRO A 135 -11.01 -1.78 -14.83
N GLY A 136 -9.85 -2.40 -15.04
CA GLY A 136 -8.68 -1.74 -15.63
C GLY A 136 -7.86 -0.88 -14.68
N GLY A 137 -8.26 -0.74 -13.41
CA GLY A 137 -7.47 -0.11 -12.35
C GLY A 137 -6.20 -0.89 -12.05
N ARG A 138 -5.22 -0.25 -11.41
CA ARG A 138 -3.88 -0.80 -11.21
C ARG A 138 -3.50 -0.90 -9.74
N LEU A 139 -2.93 -2.03 -9.36
CA LEU A 139 -2.19 -2.23 -8.14
C LEU A 139 -0.70 -2.11 -8.48
N MET A 140 -0.01 -1.12 -7.90
CA MET A 140 1.37 -0.79 -8.26
C MET A 140 2.20 -0.52 -7.01
N GLY A 141 3.48 -0.85 -7.05
CA GLY A 141 4.37 -0.51 -5.94
C GLY A 141 5.58 -1.41 -5.84
N VAL A 142 6.07 -1.60 -4.62
CA VAL A 142 7.27 -2.40 -4.36
C VAL A 142 6.99 -3.54 -3.40
N LEU A 143 7.59 -4.70 -3.69
CA LEU A 143 7.50 -5.91 -2.89
C LEU A 143 8.89 -6.43 -2.56
N PHE A 144 9.08 -6.95 -1.35
CA PHE A 144 10.36 -7.54 -0.94
C PHE A 144 10.62 -8.89 -1.59
N THR A 145 11.88 -9.16 -1.97
CA THR A 145 12.34 -10.40 -2.60
C THR A 145 13.29 -11.23 -1.75
N PHE A 146 13.47 -10.89 -0.47
CA PHE A 146 14.18 -11.80 0.43
C PHE A 146 13.28 -13.01 0.77
N PRO A 147 13.87 -14.18 1.14
CA PRO A 147 13.10 -15.39 1.40
C PRO A 147 11.99 -15.19 2.42
N LEU A 148 10.87 -15.87 2.20
CA LEU A 148 9.76 -15.85 3.14
C LEU A 148 10.21 -16.28 4.53
N THR A 149 9.93 -15.44 5.53
CA THR A 149 10.31 -15.67 6.92
C THR A 149 9.15 -16.30 7.69
N GLU A 150 9.45 -17.15 8.67
CA GLU A 150 8.44 -17.69 9.61
C GLU A 150 7.98 -16.64 10.61
N VAL A 151 8.85 -15.69 10.92
CA VAL A 151 8.60 -14.60 11.86
C VAL A 151 8.70 -13.27 11.13
N GLY A 152 7.69 -12.44 11.30
CA GLY A 152 7.60 -11.09 10.71
C GLY A 152 6.77 -10.16 11.60
N PRO A 153 6.36 -9.00 11.15
CA PRO A 153 6.78 -8.35 9.90
C PRO A 153 8.22 -7.78 9.95
N PRO A 154 8.86 -7.61 8.79
CA PRO A 154 8.35 -7.88 7.46
C PRO A 154 8.46 -9.36 7.07
N PHE A 155 7.47 -9.87 6.32
CA PHE A 155 7.54 -11.16 5.65
C PHE A 155 8.07 -10.98 4.23
N GLY A 156 9.04 -11.80 3.84
CA GLY A 156 9.57 -11.81 2.49
C GLY A 156 8.62 -12.45 1.46
N GLY A 157 9.15 -12.71 0.27
CA GLY A 157 8.44 -13.36 -0.82
C GLY A 157 9.34 -13.60 -2.01
N SER A 158 8.78 -13.98 -3.14
CA SER A 158 9.53 -14.28 -4.36
C SER A 158 8.77 -13.88 -5.62
N LEU A 159 9.52 -13.67 -6.72
CA LEU A 159 8.93 -13.40 -8.03
C LEU A 159 7.89 -14.46 -8.42
N THR A 160 8.24 -15.75 -8.24
CA THR A 160 7.34 -16.87 -8.56
C THR A 160 6.03 -16.80 -7.76
N GLU A 161 6.11 -16.44 -6.46
CA GLU A 161 4.92 -16.23 -5.65
C GLU A 161 4.07 -15.09 -6.21
N TYR A 162 4.69 -13.95 -6.53
CA TYR A 162 4.00 -12.77 -7.01
C TYR A 162 3.38 -12.97 -8.39
N GLU A 163 4.09 -13.64 -9.32
CA GLU A 163 3.55 -14.06 -10.60
C GLU A 163 2.31 -14.94 -10.44
N ALA A 164 2.37 -15.97 -9.61
CA ALA A 164 1.23 -16.85 -9.36
C ALA A 164 0.05 -16.10 -8.73
N ARG A 165 0.32 -15.25 -7.74
CA ARG A 165 -0.71 -14.56 -6.95
C ARG A 165 -1.41 -13.44 -7.72
N PHE A 166 -0.67 -12.69 -8.54
CA PHE A 166 -1.20 -11.58 -9.30
C PHE A 166 -1.52 -11.91 -10.77
N SER A 167 -1.53 -13.21 -11.15
CA SER A 167 -1.96 -13.65 -12.48
C SER A 167 -3.48 -13.72 -12.66
N THR A 168 -4.22 -13.83 -11.55
CA THR A 168 -5.68 -13.87 -11.52
C THR A 168 -6.18 -13.25 -10.23
N PRO A 169 -7.06 -12.24 -10.27
CA PRO A 169 -7.78 -11.68 -11.43
C PRO A 169 -7.04 -10.55 -12.16
N PHE A 170 -5.73 -10.40 -11.98
CA PHE A 170 -4.94 -9.35 -12.59
C PHE A 170 -4.20 -9.83 -13.83
N PHE A 171 -3.73 -8.88 -14.61
CA PHE A 171 -2.70 -9.03 -15.63
C PHE A 171 -1.47 -8.26 -15.16
N LEU A 172 -0.36 -8.96 -14.96
CA LEU A 172 0.92 -8.34 -14.61
C LEU A 172 1.47 -7.58 -15.83
N GLU A 173 1.44 -6.25 -15.74
CA GLU A 173 2.02 -5.37 -16.76
C GLU A 173 3.55 -5.25 -16.52
N GLU A 174 3.99 -5.31 -15.26
CA GLU A 174 5.40 -5.26 -14.87
C GLU A 174 5.65 -6.04 -13.58
N LEU A 175 6.76 -6.75 -13.51
CA LEU A 175 7.31 -7.36 -12.29
C LEU A 175 8.82 -7.56 -12.47
N GLY A 176 9.63 -6.79 -11.75
CA GLY A 176 11.08 -6.90 -11.88
C GLY A 176 11.89 -5.95 -11.01
N PRO A 177 13.21 -6.00 -11.12
CA PRO A 177 14.11 -5.13 -10.37
C PRO A 177 13.80 -3.65 -10.60
N THR A 178 13.99 -2.84 -9.56
CA THR A 178 13.80 -1.40 -9.64
C THR A 178 15.05 -0.66 -9.14
N ASN A 179 15.36 0.47 -9.78
CA ASN A 179 16.38 1.40 -9.32
C ASN A 179 15.80 2.53 -8.43
N LEU A 180 14.49 2.45 -8.12
CA LEU A 180 13.76 3.42 -7.32
C LEU A 180 13.65 3.01 -5.85
N SER A 181 14.30 1.91 -5.45
CA SER A 181 14.44 1.55 -4.04
C SER A 181 15.38 2.51 -3.32
N ILE A 182 15.07 2.79 -2.06
CA ILE A 182 16.01 3.51 -1.20
C ILE A 182 17.27 2.66 -0.93
N PRO A 183 18.45 3.27 -0.63
CA PRO A 183 19.70 2.52 -0.48
C PRO A 183 19.64 1.32 0.48
N PRO A 184 18.99 1.37 1.67
CA PRO A 184 18.90 0.20 2.56
C PRO A 184 18.07 -0.97 2.01
N ARG A 185 17.23 -0.72 1.00
CA ARG A 185 16.33 -1.70 0.36
C ARG A 185 16.75 -2.05 -1.07
N ALA A 186 17.82 -1.44 -1.57
CA ALA A 186 18.39 -1.76 -2.88
C ALA A 186 18.64 -3.27 -2.99
N ASP A 187 18.34 -3.86 -4.15
CA ASP A 187 18.44 -5.29 -4.45
C ASP A 187 17.55 -6.23 -3.60
N LYS A 188 16.68 -5.67 -2.77
CA LYS A 188 15.73 -6.41 -1.92
C LYS A 188 14.27 -6.17 -2.29
N GLU A 189 14.02 -5.28 -3.22
CA GLU A 189 12.69 -4.93 -3.70
C GLU A 189 12.58 -5.12 -5.20
N VAL A 190 11.39 -5.46 -5.63
CA VAL A 190 10.97 -5.39 -7.03
C VAL A 190 9.83 -4.42 -7.16
N PHE A 191 9.77 -3.72 -8.30
CA PHE A 191 8.57 -3.00 -8.69
C PHE A 191 7.60 -3.95 -9.36
N PHE A 192 6.31 -3.74 -9.13
CA PHE A 192 5.25 -4.44 -9.84
C PHE A 192 4.12 -3.51 -10.25
N CYS A 193 3.47 -3.86 -11.34
CA CYS A 193 2.24 -3.25 -11.80
C CYS A 193 1.29 -4.35 -12.26
N ALA A 194 0.16 -4.49 -11.57
CA ALA A 194 -0.86 -5.49 -11.86
C ALA A 194 -2.18 -4.78 -12.18
N LYS A 195 -2.67 -4.96 -13.39
CA LYS A 195 -3.93 -4.36 -13.87
C LYS A 195 -5.09 -5.31 -13.66
N LEU A 196 -6.16 -4.83 -13.00
CA LEU A 196 -7.38 -5.63 -12.85
C LEU A 196 -8.01 -5.88 -14.22
N GLN A 197 -8.25 -7.15 -14.55
CA GLN A 197 -8.90 -7.53 -15.79
C GLN A 197 -10.38 -7.11 -15.77
N ALA A 198 -10.89 -6.69 -16.91
CA ALA A 198 -12.32 -6.47 -17.06
C ALA A 198 -13.02 -7.85 -17.05
N SER A 199 -14.04 -7.98 -16.21
CA SER A 199 -14.90 -9.18 -16.17
C SER A 199 -15.77 -9.28 -17.39
#